data_987516a7e399085d839191b5abca75e7
#
_entry.id   987516a7e399085d839191b5abca75e7
#
_cell.length_a   1.000
_cell.length_b   1.000
_cell.length_c   1.000
_cell.angle_alpha   90.00
_cell.angle_beta   90.00
_cell.angle_gamma   90.00
#
_symmetry.space_group_name_H-M   'P 1'
#
loop_
_entity.id
_entity.type
_entity.pdbx_description
1 polymer ?
#
loop_
_entity_poly.entity_id
_entity_poly.type
_entity_poly.pdbx_seq_one_letter_code
_entity_poly.pdbx_strand_id
1 'polypeptide(L)'
;MKKLVYLMAMMLLPLSVFGQTYSSLWKRVADAESKDLPKTQIEWLGRIIDKAQTEKQYGHLLKAELLQAAVQTQISPDSMDASVEHITKLAESAKDPVLEAIYACALGKIYENMTDKETESKAWFDRAMKNPDLLAKQKDNAYEPALLNGIDSKVFYDDLLHVLGIESRHYGIMHDYYTKNGNRAAACLSAYFLLTSERKDFTQNAKKSKYLQSVDSL
;
A
#
# COMPACT_ATOMS: atom_id res chain seq x y z
N MET A 1 48.35 32.25 6.77
CA MET A 1 47.98 31.18 7.74
C MET A 1 46.46 31.15 8.08
N LYS A 2 45.77 32.29 8.19
CA LYS A 2 44.32 32.28 8.50
C LYS A 2 43.41 31.65 7.41
N LYS A 3 43.75 31.75 6.13
CA LYS A 3 43.00 31.16 5.00
C LYS A 3 43.08 29.63 4.93
N LEU A 4 44.17 29.03 5.43
CA LEU A 4 44.35 27.56 5.45
C LEU A 4 43.49 26.91 6.52
N VAL A 5 43.28 27.60 7.64
CA VAL A 5 42.42 27.11 8.77
C VAL A 5 40.96 27.09 8.36
N TYR A 6 40.49 28.05 7.57
CA TYR A 6 39.11 28.04 7.04
C TYR A 6 38.88 26.94 6.01
N LEU A 7 39.89 26.58 5.22
CA LEU A 7 39.78 25.48 4.25
C LEU A 7 39.74 24.10 4.97
N MET A 8 40.48 23.96 6.07
CA MET A 8 40.44 22.75 6.91
C MET A 8 39.16 22.63 7.74
N ALA A 9 38.59 23.75 8.20
CA ALA A 9 37.32 23.77 8.90
C ALA A 9 36.12 23.43 7.98
N MET A 10 36.23 23.72 6.67
CA MET A 10 35.20 23.37 5.69
C MET A 10 35.23 21.89 5.27
N MET A 11 36.33 21.18 5.51
CA MET A 11 36.46 19.72 5.31
C MET A 11 35.98 18.89 6.50
N LEU A 12 35.64 19.52 7.62
CA LEU A 12 35.08 18.87 8.82
C LEU A 12 33.56 18.99 8.93
N LEU A 13 32.87 19.28 7.80
CA LEU A 13 31.43 19.04 7.76
C LEU A 13 31.19 17.54 7.93
N PRO A 14 30.33 17.15 8.84
CA PRO A 14 30.30 15.79 9.35
C PRO A 14 29.93 14.80 8.23
N LEU A 15 30.85 13.88 7.97
CA LEU A 15 30.62 12.61 7.28
C LEU A 15 29.55 11.73 7.96
N SER A 16 28.83 12.27 8.93
CA SER A 16 27.74 11.61 9.66
C SER A 16 26.41 11.56 8.91
N VAL A 17 26.33 12.10 7.66
CA VAL A 17 25.18 11.89 6.77
C VAL A 17 25.37 10.63 5.90
N PHE A 18 26.51 9.98 5.94
CA PHE A 18 26.71 8.68 5.31
C PHE A 18 25.99 7.58 6.12
N GLY A 19 24.68 7.46 5.84
CA GLY A 19 24.15 6.15 5.58
C GLY A 19 23.64 5.36 6.76
N GLN A 20 22.67 5.87 7.54
CA GLN A 20 21.78 4.90 8.18
C GLN A 20 21.06 4.14 7.06
N THR A 21 21.31 2.83 6.97
CA THR A 21 20.60 1.97 6.03
C THR A 21 19.13 1.85 6.45
N TYR A 22 18.22 1.60 5.52
CA TYR A 22 16.81 1.34 5.85
C TYR A 22 16.68 0.20 6.86
N SER A 23 17.49 -0.85 6.73
CA SER A 23 17.52 -1.96 7.69
C SER A 23 17.83 -1.48 9.11
N SER A 24 18.80 -0.58 9.28
CA SER A 24 19.13 -0.05 10.60
C SER A 24 18.04 0.86 11.17
N LEU A 25 17.39 1.64 10.33
CA LEU A 25 16.26 2.50 10.74
C LEU A 25 15.05 1.65 11.15
N TRP A 26 14.67 0.66 10.34
CA TRP A 26 13.59 -0.26 10.66
C TRP A 26 13.84 -1.06 11.94
N LYS A 27 15.10 -1.46 12.17
CA LYS A 27 15.47 -2.10 13.45
C LYS A 27 15.20 -1.17 14.64
N ARG A 28 15.49 0.13 14.54
CA ARG A 28 15.19 1.09 15.62
C ARG A 28 13.70 1.30 15.83
N VAL A 29 12.90 1.27 14.75
CA VAL A 29 11.43 1.28 14.85
C VAL A 29 10.95 0.05 15.63
N ALA A 30 11.42 -1.15 15.28
CA ALA A 30 11.07 -2.40 15.96
C ALA A 30 11.58 -2.45 17.42
N ASP A 31 12.79 -1.93 17.70
CA ASP A 31 13.34 -1.81 19.05
C ASP A 31 12.48 -0.85 19.93
N ALA A 32 11.96 0.23 19.36
CA ALA A 32 11.05 1.16 20.05
C ALA A 32 9.68 0.51 20.32
N GLU A 33 9.13 -0.19 19.34
CA GLU A 33 7.90 -0.97 19.47
C GLU A 33 7.99 -2.02 20.58
N SER A 34 9.05 -2.83 20.57
CA SER A 34 9.28 -3.89 21.57
C SER A 34 9.42 -3.36 23.01
N LYS A 35 9.74 -2.07 23.17
CA LYS A 35 9.88 -1.38 24.47
C LYS A 35 8.68 -0.52 24.83
N ASP A 36 7.60 -0.58 24.05
CA ASP A 36 6.41 0.24 24.22
C ASP A 36 6.74 1.76 24.28
N LEU A 37 7.56 2.23 23.33
CA LEU A 37 8.00 3.61 23.20
C LEU A 37 7.44 4.28 21.94
N PRO A 38 6.11 4.51 21.87
CA PRO A 38 5.47 4.96 20.63
C PRO A 38 5.96 6.33 20.14
N LYS A 39 6.30 7.26 21.01
CA LYS A 39 6.88 8.57 20.62
C LYS A 39 8.24 8.40 19.93
N THR A 40 9.10 7.52 20.45
CA THR A 40 10.39 7.21 19.85
C THR A 40 10.21 6.47 18.51
N GLN A 41 9.19 5.61 18.42
CA GLN A 41 8.82 4.95 17.17
C GLN A 41 8.44 5.98 16.09
N ILE A 42 7.60 6.98 16.41
CA ILE A 42 7.23 8.08 15.51
C ILE A 42 8.47 8.86 15.04
N GLU A 43 9.43 9.15 15.93
CA GLU A 43 10.66 9.86 15.56
C GLU A 43 11.49 9.07 14.53
N TRP A 44 11.62 7.74 14.70
CA TRP A 44 12.35 6.90 13.74
C TRP A 44 11.60 6.75 12.42
N LEU A 45 10.27 6.66 12.45
CA LEU A 45 9.43 6.66 11.25
C LEU A 45 9.58 7.97 10.47
N GLY A 46 9.59 9.12 11.13
CA GLY A 46 9.85 10.42 10.51
C GLY A 46 11.19 10.44 9.75
N ARG A 47 12.26 9.89 10.34
CA ARG A 47 13.57 9.79 9.65
C ARG A 47 13.54 8.88 8.42
N ILE A 48 12.73 7.80 8.45
CA ILE A 48 12.53 6.93 7.28
C ILE A 48 11.78 7.70 6.20
N ILE A 49 10.74 8.45 6.55
CA ILE A 49 9.94 9.27 5.64
C ILE A 49 10.83 10.28 4.91
N ASP A 50 11.59 11.09 5.66
CA ASP A 50 12.49 12.12 5.08
C ASP A 50 13.51 11.52 4.11
N LYS A 51 14.14 10.40 4.52
CA LYS A 51 15.10 9.68 3.70
C LYS A 51 14.44 9.10 2.45
N ALA A 52 13.31 8.44 2.60
CA ALA A 52 12.59 7.76 1.51
C ALA A 52 12.02 8.74 0.49
N GLN A 53 11.54 9.92 0.93
CA GLN A 53 11.13 11.01 0.02
C GLN A 53 12.32 11.52 -0.80
N THR A 54 13.46 11.74 -0.15
CA THR A 54 14.68 12.23 -0.82
C THR A 54 15.20 11.24 -1.85
N GLU A 55 15.21 9.94 -1.50
CA GLU A 55 15.75 8.86 -2.33
C GLU A 55 14.72 8.23 -3.26
N LYS A 56 13.45 8.68 -3.23
CA LYS A 56 12.31 8.14 -3.99
C LYS A 56 12.10 6.63 -3.76
N GLN A 57 12.34 6.19 -2.53
CA GLN A 57 12.13 4.80 -2.10
C GLN A 57 10.70 4.61 -1.62
N TYR A 58 9.78 4.51 -2.57
CA TYR A 58 8.34 4.57 -2.33
C TYR A 58 7.81 3.48 -1.40
N GLY A 59 8.37 2.27 -1.45
CA GLY A 59 7.97 1.20 -0.52
C GLY A 59 8.28 1.55 0.94
N HIS A 60 9.45 2.12 1.21
CA HIS A 60 9.80 2.58 2.55
C HIS A 60 8.97 3.77 3.01
N LEU A 61 8.70 4.72 2.08
CA LEU A 61 7.86 5.89 2.33
C LEU A 61 6.44 5.48 2.75
N LEU A 62 5.77 4.71 1.91
CA LEU A 62 4.40 4.23 2.12
C LEU A 62 4.26 3.49 3.45
N LYS A 63 5.16 2.52 3.72
CA LYS A 63 5.13 1.76 4.97
C LYS A 63 5.33 2.66 6.19
N ALA A 64 6.25 3.62 6.13
CA ALA A 64 6.55 4.48 7.26
C ALA A 64 5.41 5.44 7.57
N GLU A 65 4.77 6.03 6.55
CA GLU A 65 3.64 6.95 6.71
C GLU A 65 2.40 6.22 7.26
N LEU A 66 2.06 5.05 6.71
CA LEU A 66 0.94 4.25 7.19
C LEU A 66 1.15 3.77 8.64
N LEU A 67 2.36 3.31 8.95
CA LEU A 67 2.68 2.88 10.32
C LEU A 67 2.71 4.06 11.29
N GLN A 68 3.19 5.23 10.87
CA GLN A 68 3.18 6.44 11.71
C GLN A 68 1.76 6.85 12.08
N ALA A 69 0.84 6.84 11.11
CA ALA A 69 -0.59 7.10 11.35
C ALA A 69 -1.20 6.09 12.34
N ALA A 70 -0.88 4.80 12.19
CA ALA A 70 -1.35 3.75 13.09
C ALA A 70 -0.83 3.95 14.53
N VAL A 71 0.46 4.26 14.70
CA VAL A 71 1.07 4.51 16.03
C VAL A 71 0.50 5.77 16.67
N GLN A 72 0.23 6.82 15.92
CA GLN A 72 -0.44 8.03 16.41
C GLN A 72 -1.83 7.73 16.95
N THR A 73 -2.60 6.91 16.27
CA THR A 73 -3.93 6.47 16.70
C THR A 73 -3.86 5.63 17.98
N GLN A 74 -2.82 4.82 18.16
CA GLN A 74 -2.61 4.07 19.42
C GLN A 74 -2.32 4.99 20.62
N ILE A 75 -1.56 6.08 20.41
CA ILE A 75 -1.27 7.06 21.47
C ILE A 75 -2.54 7.84 21.87
N SER A 76 -3.33 8.24 20.90
CA SER A 76 -4.56 8.99 21.07
C SER A 76 -5.61 8.50 20.08
N PRO A 77 -6.61 7.75 20.53
CA PRO A 77 -7.72 7.31 19.67
C PRO A 77 -8.42 8.47 18.95
N ASP A 78 -8.48 9.64 19.57
CA ASP A 78 -9.05 10.87 18.98
C ASP A 78 -8.24 11.38 17.78
N SER A 79 -7.02 10.87 17.55
CA SER A 79 -6.20 11.20 16.37
C SER A 79 -6.55 10.38 15.13
N MET A 80 -7.51 9.46 15.20
CA MET A 80 -7.90 8.63 14.06
C MET A 80 -8.34 9.48 12.86
N ASP A 81 -9.20 10.45 13.08
CA ASP A 81 -9.68 11.34 12.01
C ASP A 81 -8.53 12.15 11.40
N ALA A 82 -7.62 12.66 12.23
CA ALA A 82 -6.43 13.39 11.75
C ALA A 82 -5.49 12.47 10.95
N SER A 83 -5.34 11.21 11.34
CA SER A 83 -4.53 10.22 10.63
C SER A 83 -5.15 9.87 9.28
N VAL A 84 -6.47 9.67 9.23
CA VAL A 84 -7.20 9.43 7.97
C VAL A 84 -7.11 10.66 7.06
N GLU A 85 -7.29 11.87 7.60
CA GLU A 85 -7.13 13.13 6.84
C GLU A 85 -5.72 13.27 6.26
N HIS A 86 -4.69 12.91 7.04
CA HIS A 86 -3.31 12.92 6.57
C HIS A 86 -3.11 11.99 5.36
N ILE A 87 -3.52 10.72 5.45
CA ILE A 87 -3.41 9.77 4.32
C ILE A 87 -4.25 10.23 3.14
N THR A 88 -5.43 10.82 3.38
CA THR A 88 -6.27 11.41 2.32
C THR A 88 -5.51 12.51 1.57
N LYS A 89 -4.86 13.43 2.28
CA LYS A 89 -4.04 14.48 1.66
C LYS A 89 -2.88 13.92 0.85
N LEU A 90 -2.24 12.84 1.31
CA LEU A 90 -1.20 12.15 0.56
C LEU A 90 -1.75 11.56 -0.75
N ALA A 91 -2.90 10.90 -0.70
CA ALA A 91 -3.57 10.36 -1.89
C ALA A 91 -3.96 11.46 -2.89
N GLU A 92 -4.53 12.57 -2.40
CA GLU A 92 -5.02 13.67 -3.24
C GLU A 92 -3.91 14.53 -3.84
N SER A 93 -2.78 14.66 -3.12
CA SER A 93 -1.62 15.45 -3.57
C SER A 93 -0.58 14.64 -4.34
N ALA A 94 -0.75 13.32 -4.44
CA ALA A 94 0.16 12.44 -5.14
C ALA A 94 0.25 12.81 -6.62
N LYS A 95 1.46 13.18 -7.08
CA LYS A 95 1.72 13.48 -8.49
C LYS A 95 1.90 12.20 -9.32
N ASP A 96 2.31 11.12 -8.68
CA ASP A 96 2.46 9.81 -9.28
C ASP A 96 1.13 9.04 -9.12
N PRO A 97 0.46 8.69 -10.24
CA PRO A 97 -0.83 8.02 -10.18
C PRO A 97 -0.75 6.59 -9.59
N VAL A 98 0.43 5.99 -9.52
CA VAL A 98 0.62 4.70 -8.86
C VAL A 98 0.63 4.88 -7.34
N LEU A 99 1.32 5.90 -6.83
CA LEU A 99 1.27 6.24 -5.41
C LEU A 99 -0.15 6.62 -4.98
N GLU A 100 -0.86 7.41 -5.80
CA GLU A 100 -2.28 7.72 -5.56
C GLU A 100 -3.10 6.44 -5.39
N ALA A 101 -2.95 5.47 -6.30
CA ALA A 101 -3.68 4.20 -6.24
C ALA A 101 -3.37 3.40 -4.97
N ILE A 102 -2.10 3.35 -4.54
CA ILE A 102 -1.70 2.63 -3.32
C ILE A 102 -2.29 3.30 -2.07
N TYR A 103 -2.20 4.64 -1.95
CA TYR A 103 -2.83 5.37 -0.84
C TYR A 103 -4.36 5.22 -0.84
N ALA A 104 -4.98 5.25 -2.03
CA ALA A 104 -6.42 5.03 -2.15
C ALA A 104 -6.82 3.61 -1.69
N CYS A 105 -6.04 2.59 -2.04
CA CYS A 105 -6.26 1.24 -1.55
C CYS A 105 -6.11 1.16 -0.02
N ALA A 106 -5.10 1.82 0.56
CA ALA A 106 -4.92 1.88 2.01
C ALA A 106 -6.11 2.57 2.70
N LEU A 107 -6.61 3.68 2.15
CA LEU A 107 -7.83 4.35 2.66
C LEU A 107 -9.06 3.45 2.56
N GLY A 108 -9.23 2.74 1.45
CA GLY A 108 -10.30 1.75 1.31
C GLY A 108 -10.26 0.70 2.43
N LYS A 109 -9.06 0.19 2.76
CA LYS A 109 -8.86 -0.75 3.88
C LYS A 109 -9.13 -0.12 5.25
N ILE A 110 -8.73 1.12 5.47
CA ILE A 110 -8.99 1.84 6.73
C ILE A 110 -10.50 1.98 6.93
N TYR A 111 -11.22 2.49 5.92
CA TYR A 111 -12.67 2.66 5.97
C TYR A 111 -13.44 1.33 6.06
N GLU A 112 -12.93 0.24 5.45
CA GLU A 112 -13.53 -1.10 5.57
C GLU A 112 -13.59 -1.60 7.03
N ASN A 113 -12.68 -1.14 7.89
CA ASN A 113 -12.63 -1.48 9.30
C ASN A 113 -13.38 -0.48 10.20
N MET A 114 -14.02 0.55 9.63
CA MET A 114 -14.82 1.53 10.37
C MET A 114 -16.31 1.23 10.20
N THR A 115 -17.08 1.42 11.28
CA THR A 115 -18.53 1.23 11.24
C THR A 115 -19.22 2.25 10.34
N ASP A 116 -20.19 1.79 9.55
CA ASP A 116 -21.01 2.63 8.66
C ASP A 116 -20.21 3.42 7.59
N LYS A 117 -19.06 2.83 7.14
CA LYS A 117 -18.14 3.44 6.17
C LYS A 117 -17.96 2.63 4.88
N GLU A 118 -18.87 1.71 4.58
CA GLU A 118 -18.79 0.83 3.42
C GLU A 118 -18.80 1.62 2.09
N THR A 119 -19.54 2.72 2.05
CA THR A 119 -19.62 3.57 0.85
C THR A 119 -18.30 4.28 0.57
N GLU A 120 -17.69 4.85 1.62
CA GLU A 120 -16.39 5.50 1.54
C GLU A 120 -15.29 4.50 1.19
N SER A 121 -15.30 3.33 1.85
CA SER A 121 -14.39 2.22 1.55
C SER A 121 -14.46 1.85 0.08
N LYS A 122 -15.67 1.61 -0.44
CA LYS A 122 -15.88 1.27 -1.84
C LYS A 122 -15.37 2.37 -2.78
N ALA A 123 -15.68 3.63 -2.51
CA ALA A 123 -15.25 4.75 -3.35
C ALA A 123 -13.72 4.85 -3.45
N TRP A 124 -12.99 4.61 -2.35
CA TRP A 124 -11.55 4.61 -2.34
C TRP A 124 -10.96 3.40 -3.07
N PHE A 125 -11.55 2.22 -2.94
CA PHE A 125 -11.14 1.04 -3.71
C PHE A 125 -11.40 1.21 -5.21
N ASP A 126 -12.56 1.76 -5.60
CA ASP A 126 -12.86 2.08 -7.00
C ASP A 126 -11.81 3.08 -7.57
N ARG A 127 -11.40 4.07 -6.77
CA ARG A 127 -10.35 5.02 -7.15
C ARG A 127 -8.98 4.34 -7.31
N ALA A 128 -8.62 3.43 -6.41
CA ALA A 128 -7.37 2.67 -6.50
C ALA A 128 -7.29 1.84 -7.79
N MET A 129 -8.41 1.27 -8.23
CA MET A 129 -8.51 0.39 -9.38
C MET A 129 -8.86 1.08 -10.70
N LYS A 130 -8.87 2.43 -10.72
CA LYS A 130 -9.29 3.23 -11.88
C LYS A 130 -8.47 2.98 -13.14
N ASN A 131 -7.19 2.62 -13.01
CA ASN A 131 -6.29 2.45 -14.14
C ASN A 131 -5.54 1.11 -14.10
N PRO A 132 -6.21 -0.01 -14.43
CA PRO A 132 -5.60 -1.33 -14.36
C PRO A 132 -4.41 -1.50 -15.32
N ASP A 133 -4.43 -0.85 -16.50
CA ASP A 133 -3.31 -0.89 -17.45
C ASP A 133 -2.01 -0.28 -16.87
N LEU A 134 -2.14 0.75 -16.04
CA LEU A 134 -1.00 1.37 -15.35
C LEU A 134 -0.47 0.45 -14.25
N LEU A 135 -1.35 -0.09 -13.42
CA LEU A 135 -1.00 -0.94 -12.29
C LEU A 135 -0.31 -2.23 -12.75
N ALA A 136 -0.81 -2.86 -13.82
CA ALA A 136 -0.23 -4.08 -14.37
C ALA A 136 1.18 -3.91 -14.98
N LYS A 137 1.59 -2.68 -15.28
CA LYS A 137 2.96 -2.36 -15.74
C LYS A 137 3.95 -2.20 -14.58
N GLN A 138 3.47 -2.05 -13.36
CA GLN A 138 4.31 -1.89 -12.18
C GLN A 138 4.59 -3.25 -11.56
N LYS A 139 5.82 -3.44 -11.06
CA LYS A 139 6.18 -4.62 -10.29
C LYS A 139 5.96 -4.38 -8.82
N ASP A 140 5.32 -5.32 -8.14
CA ASP A 140 4.99 -5.24 -6.73
C ASP A 140 6.22 -5.07 -5.83
N ASN A 141 7.35 -5.73 -6.17
CA ASN A 141 8.60 -5.64 -5.43
C ASN A 141 9.23 -4.24 -5.43
N ALA A 142 8.86 -3.36 -6.38
CA ALA A 142 9.29 -1.97 -6.37
C ALA A 142 8.72 -1.17 -5.17
N TYR A 143 7.70 -1.71 -4.51
CA TYR A 143 7.01 -1.10 -3.37
C TYR A 143 7.26 -1.85 -2.05
N GLU A 144 8.24 -2.76 -2.02
CA GLU A 144 8.72 -3.33 -0.76
C GLU A 144 9.40 -2.25 0.12
N PRO A 145 9.22 -2.29 1.44
CA PRO A 145 8.51 -3.30 2.24
C PRO A 145 7.05 -2.95 2.54
N ALA A 146 6.43 -1.99 1.85
CA ALA A 146 5.01 -1.64 2.06
C ALA A 146 4.08 -2.74 1.52
N LEU A 147 4.39 -3.25 0.35
CA LEU A 147 3.66 -4.34 -0.29
C LEU A 147 4.51 -5.60 -0.29
N LEU A 148 3.88 -6.72 -0.02
CA LEU A 148 4.52 -8.04 -0.03
C LEU A 148 3.88 -8.89 -1.12
N ASN A 149 4.70 -9.68 -1.80
CA ASN A 149 4.24 -10.60 -2.81
C ASN A 149 3.32 -11.67 -2.19
N GLY A 150 2.16 -11.88 -2.81
CA GLY A 150 1.27 -12.99 -2.48
C GLY A 150 1.79 -14.32 -3.05
N ILE A 151 1.19 -15.43 -2.60
CA ILE A 151 1.54 -16.79 -3.05
C ILE A 151 1.40 -16.93 -4.56
N ASP A 152 0.38 -16.29 -5.14
CA ASP A 152 0.03 -16.41 -6.55
C ASP A 152 0.64 -15.32 -7.44
N SER A 153 1.49 -14.45 -6.91
CA SER A 153 2.05 -13.28 -7.64
C SER A 153 2.66 -13.65 -8.98
N LYS A 154 3.34 -14.80 -9.08
CA LYS A 154 3.94 -15.28 -10.34
C LYS A 154 2.92 -15.54 -11.46
N VAL A 155 1.71 -15.98 -11.13
CA VAL A 155 0.61 -16.17 -12.09
C VAL A 155 0.22 -14.83 -12.70
N PHE A 156 0.28 -13.76 -11.91
CA PHE A 156 -0.02 -12.39 -12.29
C PHE A 156 1.21 -11.57 -12.68
N TYR A 157 2.33 -12.23 -13.01
CA TYR A 157 3.59 -11.59 -13.41
C TYR A 157 4.19 -10.62 -12.35
N ASP A 158 3.92 -10.86 -11.07
CA ASP A 158 4.34 -9.99 -9.96
C ASP A 158 3.92 -8.52 -10.18
N ASP A 159 2.72 -8.28 -10.69
CA ASP A 159 2.24 -6.94 -10.98
C ASP A 159 1.42 -6.33 -9.81
N LEU A 160 1.34 -5.00 -9.83
CA LEU A 160 0.64 -4.25 -8.79
C LEU A 160 -0.89 -4.35 -8.93
N LEU A 161 -1.42 -4.61 -10.15
CA LEU A 161 -2.84 -4.80 -10.38
C LEU A 161 -3.38 -5.98 -9.55
N HIS A 162 -2.62 -7.07 -9.51
CA HIS A 162 -2.96 -8.23 -8.67
C HIS A 162 -3.02 -7.86 -7.19
N VAL A 163 -1.99 -7.20 -6.66
CA VAL A 163 -1.93 -6.86 -5.24
C VAL A 163 -3.10 -5.97 -4.83
N LEU A 164 -3.33 -4.87 -5.55
CA LEU A 164 -4.43 -3.95 -5.23
C LEU A 164 -5.81 -4.56 -5.53
N GLY A 165 -5.91 -5.39 -6.57
CA GLY A 165 -7.14 -6.08 -6.94
C GLY A 165 -7.61 -7.12 -5.92
N ILE A 166 -6.67 -7.85 -5.31
CA ILE A 166 -6.97 -8.78 -4.20
C ILE A 166 -7.40 -7.99 -2.95
N GLU A 167 -6.64 -6.96 -2.57
CA GLU A 167 -6.93 -6.16 -1.37
C GLU A 167 -8.27 -5.43 -1.46
N SER A 168 -8.62 -4.95 -2.64
CA SER A 168 -9.88 -4.24 -2.91
C SER A 168 -11.03 -5.14 -3.34
N ARG A 169 -10.79 -6.43 -3.55
CA ARG A 169 -11.75 -7.43 -4.09
C ARG A 169 -12.31 -7.07 -5.48
N HIS A 170 -11.56 -6.33 -6.28
CA HIS A 170 -11.93 -5.99 -7.65
C HIS A 170 -11.58 -7.11 -8.64
N TYR A 171 -11.98 -8.34 -8.33
CA TYR A 171 -11.68 -9.54 -9.11
C TYR A 171 -12.20 -9.48 -10.55
N GLY A 172 -13.33 -8.79 -10.78
CA GLY A 172 -13.87 -8.55 -12.12
C GLY A 172 -12.94 -7.72 -12.99
N ILE A 173 -12.38 -6.62 -12.45
CA ILE A 173 -11.40 -5.78 -13.16
C ILE A 173 -10.13 -6.60 -13.50
N MET A 174 -9.65 -7.42 -12.56
CA MET A 174 -8.51 -8.31 -12.80
C MET A 174 -8.82 -9.31 -13.91
N HIS A 175 -9.95 -10.01 -13.83
CA HIS A 175 -10.39 -10.96 -14.83
C HIS A 175 -10.45 -10.36 -16.23
N ASP A 176 -11.11 -9.21 -16.38
CA ASP A 176 -11.27 -8.52 -17.65
C ASP A 176 -9.91 -8.08 -18.23
N TYR A 177 -9.04 -7.53 -17.38
CA TYR A 177 -7.70 -7.13 -17.79
C TYR A 177 -6.87 -8.32 -18.31
N TYR A 178 -6.77 -9.40 -17.52
CA TYR A 178 -5.93 -10.55 -17.90
C TYR A 178 -6.50 -11.34 -19.06
N THR A 179 -7.83 -11.41 -19.20
CA THR A 179 -8.49 -11.98 -20.38
C THR A 179 -8.12 -11.21 -21.63
N LYS A 180 -8.28 -9.89 -21.62
CA LYS A 180 -7.95 -9.00 -22.74
C LYS A 180 -6.46 -9.09 -23.14
N ASN A 181 -5.57 -9.26 -22.17
CA ASN A 181 -4.13 -9.29 -22.38
C ASN A 181 -3.55 -10.71 -22.54
N GLY A 182 -4.39 -11.73 -22.62
CA GLY A 182 -4.00 -13.10 -22.98
C GLY A 182 -3.32 -13.89 -21.86
N ASN A 183 -3.32 -13.39 -20.60
CA ASN A 183 -2.87 -14.18 -19.45
C ASN A 183 -3.99 -15.08 -18.94
N ARG A 184 -4.18 -16.22 -19.60
CA ARG A 184 -5.27 -17.15 -19.29
C ARG A 184 -5.23 -17.69 -17.86
N ALA A 185 -4.05 -17.95 -17.31
CA ALA A 185 -3.91 -18.45 -15.95
C ALA A 185 -4.38 -17.41 -14.91
N ALA A 186 -3.96 -16.16 -15.05
CA ALA A 186 -4.39 -15.06 -14.20
C ALA A 186 -5.88 -14.77 -14.36
N ALA A 187 -6.41 -14.78 -15.58
CA ALA A 187 -7.84 -14.61 -15.84
C ALA A 187 -8.67 -15.70 -15.14
N CYS A 188 -8.27 -16.97 -15.27
CA CYS A 188 -8.94 -18.10 -14.65
C CYS A 188 -8.92 -17.99 -13.10
N LEU A 189 -7.78 -17.63 -12.52
CA LEU A 189 -7.65 -17.46 -11.07
C LEU A 189 -8.46 -16.24 -10.56
N SER A 190 -8.50 -15.15 -11.31
CA SER A 190 -9.36 -13.99 -11.00
C SER A 190 -10.84 -14.34 -11.05
N ALA A 191 -11.28 -15.12 -12.03
CA ALA A 191 -12.63 -15.64 -12.12
C ALA A 191 -12.98 -16.54 -10.91
N TYR A 192 -12.05 -17.40 -10.51
CA TYR A 192 -12.22 -18.22 -9.31
C TYR A 192 -12.42 -17.36 -8.04
N PHE A 193 -11.62 -16.30 -7.86
CA PHE A 193 -11.78 -15.37 -6.74
C PHE A 193 -13.15 -14.66 -6.80
N LEU A 194 -13.56 -14.20 -7.97
CA LEU A 194 -14.86 -13.56 -8.17
C LEU A 194 -16.00 -14.49 -7.74
N LEU A 195 -16.02 -15.72 -8.28
CA LEU A 195 -17.05 -16.71 -7.98
C LEU A 195 -17.06 -17.13 -6.50
N THR A 196 -15.90 -17.28 -5.88
CA THR A 196 -15.81 -17.65 -4.47
C THR A 196 -16.25 -16.51 -3.54
N SER A 197 -16.04 -15.25 -3.92
CA SER A 197 -16.54 -14.10 -3.18
C SER A 197 -18.07 -14.01 -3.25
N GLU A 198 -18.65 -14.19 -4.43
CA GLU A 198 -20.10 -14.22 -4.63
C GLU A 198 -20.79 -15.36 -3.87
N ARG A 199 -20.11 -16.52 -3.72
CA ARG A 199 -20.66 -17.68 -3.02
C ARG A 199 -20.96 -17.41 -1.54
N LYS A 200 -20.24 -16.51 -0.88
CA LYS A 200 -20.49 -16.18 0.55
C LYS A 200 -21.85 -15.49 0.76
N ASP A 201 -22.45 -14.94 -0.29
CA ASP A 201 -23.70 -14.17 -0.22
C ASP A 201 -24.95 -15.01 -0.53
N PHE A 202 -24.85 -16.34 -0.60
CA PHE A 202 -25.97 -17.21 -0.96
C PHE A 202 -27.02 -17.37 0.14
N THR A 203 -27.74 -16.30 0.42
CA THR A 203 -28.94 -16.35 1.28
C THR A 203 -30.23 -16.52 0.50
N GLN A 204 -30.22 -16.43 -0.86
CA GLN A 204 -31.40 -16.49 -1.71
C GLN A 204 -31.19 -17.42 -2.92
N ASN A 205 -32.25 -18.21 -3.25
CA ASN A 205 -32.24 -19.16 -4.38
C ASN A 205 -31.89 -18.52 -5.75
N ALA A 206 -32.29 -17.25 -5.98
CA ALA A 206 -32.00 -16.53 -7.22
C ALA A 206 -30.49 -16.27 -7.40
N LYS A 207 -29.77 -15.92 -6.33
CA LYS A 207 -28.31 -15.72 -6.34
C LYS A 207 -27.58 -17.03 -6.61
N LYS A 208 -28.03 -18.13 -6.02
CA LYS A 208 -27.48 -19.47 -6.25
C LYS A 208 -27.62 -19.91 -7.71
N SER A 209 -28.76 -19.67 -8.35
CA SER A 209 -29.00 -20.01 -9.76
C SER A 209 -28.07 -19.23 -10.70
N LYS A 210 -27.92 -17.92 -10.47
CA LYS A 210 -27.00 -17.07 -11.25
C LYS A 210 -25.55 -17.53 -11.13
N TYR A 211 -25.11 -17.90 -9.93
CA TYR A 211 -23.78 -18.44 -9.69
C TYR A 211 -23.54 -19.74 -10.45
N LEU A 212 -24.46 -20.70 -10.42
CA LEU A 212 -24.33 -21.96 -11.15
C LEU A 212 -24.20 -21.73 -12.66
N GLN A 213 -24.98 -20.80 -13.22
CA GLN A 213 -24.83 -20.39 -14.63
C GLN A 213 -23.45 -19.81 -14.95
N SER A 214 -22.87 -19.01 -14.02
CA SER A 214 -21.53 -18.44 -14.20
C SER A 214 -20.43 -19.51 -14.14
N VAL A 215 -20.60 -20.53 -13.29
CA VAL A 215 -19.67 -21.68 -13.21
C VAL A 215 -19.71 -22.50 -14.50
N ASP A 216 -20.92 -22.72 -15.04
CA ASP A 216 -21.08 -23.50 -16.30
C ASP A 216 -20.54 -22.76 -17.53
N SER A 217 -20.29 -21.46 -17.45
CA SER A 217 -19.74 -20.62 -18.53
C SER A 217 -18.22 -20.51 -18.54
N LEU A 218 -17.54 -21.04 -17.54
CA LEU A 218 -16.07 -21.09 -17.43
C LEU A 218 -15.47 -22.30 -18.13
#